data_2c937d1226c972de26a3eae35df5d504
#
_entry.id   2c937d1226c972de26a3eae35df5d504
#
_cell.length_a   1.000
_cell.length_b   1.000
_cell.length_c   1.000
_cell.angle_alpha   90.00
_cell.angle_beta   90.00
_cell.angle_gamma   90.00
#
_symmetry.space_group_name_H-M   'P 1'
#
loop_
_entity.id
_entity.type
_entity.pdbx_description
1 polymer ?
#
loop_
_entity_poly.entity_id
_entity_poly.type
_entity_poly.pdbx_seq_one_letter_code
_entity_poly.pdbx_strand_id
1 'polypeptide(L)'
;MMELGNYCFYIYIKQPKNKQMKRIFLSAFLLVSLSLSAQNIDRKQVVERNNPHLVTMDSLNSLSVGNGGFAMTVDGTGLQSFPKSYSKGIPLGTMSDWGWHSFANPENYKPEESWRYYDYGRGRKEPYATQIKEDKRKKAAGDWYRVNPHRLHLGTLGLSLGSDPKNIQQVNQILDMWDGMIKSSFIYHGRAYQVETTCHPELDMIATHVQSKGSIAFDIRFAYPTGGHCDDACDWNKDHLHSTMLVSQDKNSAVLKRTIDETVYFVMLRWQGTAKLKQKGKNFYQLQSKSADLKLTCEYAEQISSESKTFAEVADAAKVYWNRYWQKGAMVDFGQCKDPRAQEMERRVVLSQ
;
A
#
# COMPACT_ATOMS: atom_id res chain seq x y z
N MET A 1 -38.25 -9.49 -2.03
CA MET A 1 -38.99 -8.29 -1.67
C MET A 1 -39.47 -8.49 -0.24
N MET A 2 -38.73 -8.00 0.73
CA MET A 2 -39.09 -7.96 2.14
C MET A 2 -39.14 -6.49 2.54
N GLU A 3 -40.33 -6.03 2.87
CA GLU A 3 -40.59 -4.68 3.37
C GLU A 3 -40.01 -4.55 4.78
N LEU A 4 -39.08 -3.61 4.96
CA LEU A 4 -38.64 -3.14 6.26
C LEU A 4 -39.68 -2.14 6.78
N GLY A 5 -40.54 -2.60 7.68
CA GLY A 5 -41.53 -1.77 8.33
C GLY A 5 -40.86 -0.75 9.27
N ASN A 6 -41.16 0.52 9.02
CA ASN A 6 -40.83 1.65 9.89
C ASN A 6 -41.58 1.53 11.20
N TYR A 7 -40.92 1.06 12.26
CA TYR A 7 -41.44 1.18 13.61
C TYR A 7 -41.10 2.55 14.19
N CYS A 8 -42.00 3.49 14.01
CA CYS A 8 -41.96 4.76 14.72
C CYS A 8 -42.54 4.54 16.12
N PHE A 9 -41.68 4.46 17.16
CA PHE A 9 -42.12 4.41 18.55
C PHE A 9 -42.62 5.80 18.96
N TYR A 10 -43.93 6.01 18.97
CA TYR A 10 -44.56 7.17 19.61
C TYR A 10 -44.60 6.94 21.10
N ILE A 11 -43.67 7.56 21.83
CA ILE A 11 -43.78 7.64 23.31
C ILE A 11 -44.85 8.70 23.64
N TYR A 12 -46.04 8.23 24.04
CA TYR A 12 -47.11 9.11 24.49
C TYR A 12 -46.82 9.59 25.91
N ILE A 13 -46.13 10.72 26.06
CA ILE A 13 -45.91 11.34 27.37
C ILE A 13 -47.14 12.13 27.74
N LYS A 14 -47.94 11.59 28.69
CA LYS A 14 -49.12 12.27 29.28
C LYS A 14 -48.64 13.56 29.96
N GLN A 15 -49.02 14.70 29.44
CA GLN A 15 -48.61 15.99 29.99
C GLN A 15 -49.14 16.22 31.40
N PRO A 16 -48.30 16.53 32.38
CA PRO A 16 -48.76 16.81 33.73
C PRO A 16 -49.55 18.12 33.79
N LYS A 17 -50.72 18.10 34.43
CA LYS A 17 -51.64 19.25 34.53
C LYS A 17 -51.15 20.35 35.50
N ASN A 18 -50.11 20.10 36.30
CA ASN A 18 -49.62 21.04 37.31
C ASN A 18 -48.36 21.79 36.80
N LYS A 19 -48.37 23.13 36.86
CA LYS A 19 -47.26 23.98 36.46
C LYS A 19 -45.93 23.65 37.16
N GLN A 20 -45.99 23.25 38.40
CA GLN A 20 -44.81 22.87 39.19
C GLN A 20 -44.22 21.54 38.74
N MET A 21 -45.03 20.54 38.41
CA MET A 21 -44.58 19.28 37.81
C MET A 21 -43.99 19.47 36.41
N LYS A 22 -44.53 20.40 35.60
CA LYS A 22 -43.94 20.76 34.30
C LYS A 22 -42.53 21.33 34.43
N ARG A 23 -42.25 22.16 35.43
CA ARG A 23 -40.92 22.71 35.70
C ARG A 23 -39.95 21.63 36.19
N ILE A 24 -40.39 20.70 37.03
CA ILE A 24 -39.57 19.58 37.49
C ILE A 24 -39.23 18.63 36.33
N PHE A 25 -40.20 18.30 35.45
CA PHE A 25 -39.97 17.47 34.27
C PHE A 25 -39.04 18.17 33.26
N LEU A 26 -39.21 19.48 33.06
CA LEU A 26 -38.32 20.24 32.16
C LEU A 26 -36.90 20.34 32.72
N SER A 27 -36.74 20.53 34.02
CA SER A 27 -35.43 20.55 34.71
C SER A 27 -34.79 19.15 34.72
N ALA A 28 -35.55 18.09 34.91
CA ALA A 28 -35.05 16.72 34.83
C ALA A 28 -34.64 16.35 33.40
N PHE A 29 -35.39 16.78 32.38
CA PHE A 29 -35.05 16.58 30.97
C PHE A 29 -33.80 17.39 30.58
N LEU A 30 -33.62 18.62 31.07
CA LEU A 30 -32.42 19.42 30.90
C LEU A 30 -31.19 18.81 31.58
N LEU A 31 -31.37 18.23 32.79
CA LEU A 31 -30.29 17.53 33.50
C LEU A 31 -29.90 16.21 32.83
N VAL A 32 -30.83 15.48 32.23
CA VAL A 32 -30.53 14.27 31.46
C VAL A 32 -29.87 14.63 30.12
N SER A 33 -30.23 15.74 29.48
CA SER A 33 -29.57 16.17 28.26
C SER A 33 -28.14 16.70 28.48
N LEU A 34 -27.84 17.20 29.69
CA LEU A 34 -26.47 17.63 30.07
C LEU A 34 -25.55 16.45 30.42
N SER A 35 -26.09 15.27 30.73
CA SER A 35 -25.30 14.07 31.01
C SER A 35 -25.00 13.22 29.76
N LEU A 36 -25.56 13.58 28.60
CA LEU A 36 -25.15 13.04 27.30
C LEU A 36 -23.98 13.85 26.71
N SER A 37 -22.97 14.12 27.53
CA SER A 37 -21.67 14.50 26.99
C SER A 37 -21.18 13.29 26.19
N ALA A 38 -21.28 13.34 24.86
CA ALA A 38 -20.58 12.39 24.01
C ALA A 38 -19.12 12.42 24.47
N GLN A 39 -18.63 11.32 25.02
CA GLN A 39 -17.22 11.19 25.36
C GLN A 39 -16.44 11.46 24.08
N ASN A 40 -15.61 12.50 24.09
CA ASN A 40 -14.72 12.73 22.99
C ASN A 40 -13.77 11.54 22.87
N ILE A 41 -13.89 10.79 21.78
CA ILE A 41 -12.99 9.67 21.49
C ILE A 41 -11.58 10.23 21.30
N ASP A 42 -10.62 9.77 22.07
CA ASP A 42 -9.20 10.00 21.79
C ASP A 42 -8.79 9.15 20.59
N ARG A 43 -9.00 9.74 19.40
CA ARG A 43 -8.75 9.08 18.12
C ARG A 43 -7.32 8.61 17.98
N LYS A 44 -6.36 9.41 18.46
CA LYS A 44 -4.94 9.07 18.40
C LYS A 44 -4.67 7.81 19.21
N GLN A 45 -5.13 7.75 20.44
CA GLN A 45 -4.98 6.58 21.30
C GLN A 45 -5.62 5.32 20.68
N VAL A 46 -6.83 5.48 20.08
CA VAL A 46 -7.50 4.37 19.39
C VAL A 46 -6.67 3.85 18.23
N VAL A 47 -6.15 4.74 17.37
CA VAL A 47 -5.33 4.34 16.21
C VAL A 47 -4.02 3.70 16.67
N GLU A 48 -3.29 4.34 17.59
CA GLU A 48 -1.96 3.87 18.05
C GLU A 48 -2.01 2.49 18.72
N ARG A 49 -3.05 2.20 19.53
CA ARG A 49 -3.16 0.87 20.17
C ARG A 49 -3.54 -0.25 19.18
N ASN A 50 -3.97 0.11 17.98
CA ASN A 50 -4.30 -0.83 16.92
C ASN A 50 -3.23 -0.89 15.81
N ASN A 51 -2.09 -0.21 15.99
CA ASN A 51 -0.97 -0.27 15.05
C ASN A 51 -0.53 -1.72 14.80
N PRO A 52 -0.42 -2.17 13.53
CA PRO A 52 0.18 -3.46 13.21
C PRO A 52 1.60 -3.57 13.73
N HIS A 53 1.90 -4.66 14.43
CA HIS A 53 3.22 -4.94 15.00
C HIS A 53 3.67 -6.35 14.63
N LEU A 54 4.76 -6.47 13.92
CA LEU A 54 5.34 -7.73 13.46
C LEU A 54 6.70 -7.96 14.13
N VAL A 55 6.92 -9.18 14.60
CA VAL A 55 8.17 -9.58 15.29
C VAL A 55 8.93 -10.68 14.55
N THR A 56 8.45 -11.05 13.37
CA THR A 56 9.03 -12.07 12.49
C THR A 56 8.91 -11.67 11.04
N MET A 57 9.73 -12.29 10.19
CA MET A 57 9.54 -12.27 8.74
C MET A 57 8.38 -13.22 8.38
N ASP A 58 7.22 -12.67 8.08
CA ASP A 58 6.03 -13.45 7.71
C ASP A 58 5.52 -13.00 6.34
N SER A 59 5.60 -13.89 5.36
CA SER A 59 5.18 -13.61 4.00
C SER A 59 3.66 -13.41 3.82
N LEU A 60 2.86 -13.74 4.82
CA LEU A 60 1.41 -13.53 4.82
C LEU A 60 0.98 -12.24 5.53
N ASN A 61 1.93 -11.52 6.15
CA ASN A 61 1.68 -10.29 6.92
C ASN A 61 2.57 -9.13 6.47
N SER A 62 2.73 -8.93 5.17
CA SER A 62 3.47 -7.78 4.63
C SER A 62 2.75 -6.47 4.98
N LEU A 63 3.50 -5.46 5.41
CA LEU A 63 2.98 -4.10 5.58
C LEU A 63 3.13 -3.29 4.29
N SER A 64 2.34 -2.23 4.16
CA SER A 64 2.38 -1.35 2.99
C SER A 64 2.33 0.11 3.42
N VAL A 65 2.97 0.97 2.64
CA VAL A 65 2.76 2.42 2.64
C VAL A 65 2.22 2.86 1.28
N GLY A 66 1.41 3.90 1.27
CA GLY A 66 0.80 4.40 0.04
C GLY A 66 -0.02 5.67 0.25
N ASN A 67 -0.63 6.16 -0.82
CA ASN A 67 -1.43 7.39 -0.83
C ASN A 67 -2.82 7.23 -1.48
N GLY A 68 -3.22 5.98 -1.77
CA GLY A 68 -4.47 5.66 -2.45
C GLY A 68 -4.31 5.41 -3.95
N GLY A 69 -3.47 6.17 -4.66
CA GLY A 69 -3.10 5.93 -6.07
C GLY A 69 -1.83 5.10 -6.24
N PHE A 70 -0.94 5.17 -5.25
CA PHE A 70 0.34 4.48 -5.23
C PHE A 70 0.51 3.68 -3.95
N ALA A 71 1.19 2.54 -4.02
CA ALA A 71 1.53 1.73 -2.86
C ALA A 71 2.83 0.94 -3.06
N MET A 72 3.56 0.75 -1.95
CA MET A 72 4.72 -0.14 -1.84
C MET A 72 4.53 -1.08 -0.67
N THR A 73 4.53 -2.39 -0.93
CA THR A 73 4.50 -3.44 0.08
C THR A 73 5.92 -3.82 0.48
N VAL A 74 6.19 -3.94 1.78
CA VAL A 74 7.52 -4.17 2.32
C VAL A 74 7.60 -5.46 3.12
N ASP A 75 8.80 -6.03 3.21
CA ASP A 75 9.11 -7.14 4.13
C ASP A 75 9.49 -6.64 5.54
N GLY A 76 9.87 -7.53 6.43
CA GLY A 76 10.25 -7.19 7.81
C GLY A 76 11.46 -6.25 7.95
N THR A 77 12.18 -5.96 6.86
CA THR A 77 13.24 -4.94 6.85
C THR A 77 12.73 -3.51 6.67
N GLY A 78 11.42 -3.34 6.41
CA GLY A 78 10.82 -2.06 6.09
C GLY A 78 11.00 -1.62 4.63
N LEU A 79 11.59 -2.49 3.80
CA LEU A 79 11.82 -2.32 2.37
C LEU A 79 11.53 -3.63 1.63
N GLN A 80 12.02 -3.79 0.39
CA GLN A 80 11.82 -5.00 -0.42
C GLN A 80 13.14 -5.78 -0.57
N SER A 81 13.73 -6.17 0.56
CA SER A 81 15.06 -6.78 0.58
C SER A 81 15.05 -8.26 0.20
N PHE A 82 13.93 -8.97 0.46
CA PHE A 82 13.79 -10.42 0.23
C PHE A 82 12.53 -10.80 -0.57
N PRO A 83 12.34 -10.26 -1.78
CA PRO A 83 11.09 -10.45 -2.53
C PRO A 83 10.79 -11.93 -2.84
N LYS A 84 11.81 -12.76 -3.05
CA LYS A 84 11.61 -14.20 -3.30
C LYS A 84 10.95 -14.94 -2.13
N SER A 85 11.20 -14.50 -0.90
CA SER A 85 10.63 -15.14 0.31
C SER A 85 9.13 -14.85 0.45
N TYR A 86 8.64 -13.81 -0.21
CA TYR A 86 7.23 -13.38 -0.18
C TYR A 86 6.44 -13.81 -1.43
N SER A 87 7.09 -14.40 -2.44
CA SER A 87 6.45 -14.71 -3.73
C SER A 87 5.26 -15.68 -3.64
N LYS A 88 5.25 -16.57 -2.63
CA LYS A 88 4.14 -17.50 -2.37
C LYS A 88 3.15 -17.04 -1.30
N GLY A 89 3.37 -15.88 -0.72
CA GLY A 89 2.50 -15.24 0.25
C GLY A 89 1.85 -13.99 -0.33
N ILE A 90 2.07 -12.85 0.32
CA ILE A 90 1.72 -11.52 -0.20
C ILE A 90 2.97 -10.99 -0.92
N PRO A 91 3.02 -10.99 -2.26
CA PRO A 91 4.19 -10.55 -3.00
C PRO A 91 4.54 -9.10 -2.70
N LEU A 92 5.83 -8.81 -2.58
CA LEU A 92 6.30 -7.44 -2.43
C LEU A 92 6.14 -6.72 -3.76
N GLY A 93 5.35 -5.65 -3.79
CA GLY A 93 5.04 -4.89 -4.99
C GLY A 93 5.21 -3.40 -4.78
N THR A 94 5.51 -2.71 -5.88
CA THR A 94 5.44 -1.25 -6.00
C THR A 94 4.55 -0.97 -7.19
N MET A 95 3.41 -0.34 -6.98
CA MET A 95 2.38 -0.15 -8.00
C MET A 95 1.79 1.25 -7.92
N SER A 96 1.35 1.77 -9.08
CA SER A 96 0.60 3.01 -9.18
C SER A 96 -0.65 2.83 -10.05
N ASP A 97 -1.62 3.71 -9.91
CA ASP A 97 -2.86 3.70 -10.68
C ASP A 97 -2.65 4.00 -12.17
N TRP A 98 -1.61 4.74 -12.56
CA TRP A 98 -1.20 4.94 -13.95
C TRP A 98 -0.38 3.76 -14.51
N GLY A 99 0.19 2.92 -13.68
CA GLY A 99 1.13 1.86 -14.05
C GLY A 99 0.47 0.67 -14.76
N TRP A 100 0.00 0.87 -16.00
CA TRP A 100 -0.59 -0.17 -16.83
C TRP A 100 0.29 -0.53 -18.01
N HIS A 101 0.21 -1.80 -18.42
CA HIS A 101 0.88 -2.33 -19.59
C HIS A 101 -0.02 -3.32 -20.34
N SER A 102 0.19 -3.42 -21.63
CA SER A 102 -0.41 -4.46 -22.47
C SER A 102 0.64 -5.02 -23.40
N PHE A 103 0.68 -6.33 -23.52
CA PHE A 103 1.46 -6.97 -24.57
C PHE A 103 0.88 -6.66 -25.94
N ALA A 104 1.70 -6.70 -26.96
CA ALA A 104 1.26 -6.54 -28.35
C ALA A 104 0.14 -7.53 -28.70
N ASN A 105 -0.77 -7.12 -29.60
CA ASN A 105 -1.87 -7.93 -30.13
C ASN A 105 -1.66 -8.20 -31.62
N PRO A 106 -0.63 -8.98 -32.02
CA PRO A 106 -0.32 -9.21 -33.43
C PRO A 106 -1.44 -9.98 -34.16
N GLU A 107 -2.19 -10.78 -33.42
CA GLU A 107 -3.32 -11.57 -33.95
C GLU A 107 -4.61 -10.74 -34.09
N ASN A 108 -4.58 -9.48 -33.68
CA ASN A 108 -5.70 -8.55 -33.73
C ASN A 108 -6.98 -9.14 -33.09
N TYR A 109 -6.84 -9.76 -31.91
CA TYR A 109 -7.99 -10.25 -31.14
C TYR A 109 -8.97 -9.13 -30.83
N LYS A 110 -10.27 -9.43 -30.93
CA LYS A 110 -11.35 -8.52 -30.58
C LYS A 110 -12.00 -8.94 -29.27
N PRO A 111 -12.47 -8.00 -28.43
CA PRO A 111 -13.11 -8.32 -27.14
C PRO A 111 -14.26 -9.29 -27.28
N GLU A 112 -15.07 -9.15 -28.37
CA GLU A 112 -16.23 -9.95 -28.66
C GLU A 112 -15.90 -11.44 -28.87
N GLU A 113 -14.66 -11.74 -29.28
CA GLU A 113 -14.19 -13.14 -29.42
C GLU A 113 -14.08 -13.85 -28.08
N SER A 114 -14.00 -13.12 -26.99
CA SER A 114 -13.98 -13.67 -25.62
C SER A 114 -15.38 -13.72 -24.97
N TRP A 115 -16.40 -13.20 -25.63
CA TRP A 115 -17.73 -13.07 -25.04
C TRP A 115 -18.56 -14.33 -25.21
N ARG A 116 -19.20 -14.76 -24.10
CA ARG A 116 -20.28 -15.74 -24.10
C ARG A 116 -21.55 -15.07 -23.60
N TYR A 117 -22.63 -15.22 -24.37
CA TYR A 117 -23.92 -14.63 -24.02
C TYR A 117 -24.69 -15.60 -23.12
N TYR A 118 -25.16 -15.09 -22.00
CA TYR A 118 -26.01 -15.81 -21.06
C TYR A 118 -27.42 -15.21 -21.09
N ASP A 119 -28.44 -16.11 -21.08
CA ASP A 119 -29.83 -15.71 -21.02
C ASP A 119 -30.27 -15.58 -19.55
N TYR A 120 -30.69 -14.38 -19.18
CA TYR A 120 -31.20 -14.07 -17.83
C TYR A 120 -32.73 -14.11 -17.77
N GLY A 121 -33.41 -14.65 -18.78
CA GLY A 121 -34.87 -14.68 -18.94
C GLY A 121 -35.45 -13.36 -19.47
N ARG A 122 -36.74 -13.41 -19.80
CA ARG A 122 -37.49 -12.25 -20.37
C ARG A 122 -36.82 -11.65 -21.61
N GLY A 123 -36.10 -12.46 -22.40
CA GLY A 123 -35.41 -12.01 -23.62
C GLY A 123 -34.13 -11.22 -23.38
N ARG A 124 -33.66 -11.12 -22.16
CA ARG A 124 -32.41 -10.43 -21.81
C ARG A 124 -31.23 -11.37 -21.93
N LYS A 125 -30.34 -11.09 -22.89
CA LYS A 125 -29.07 -11.76 -23.07
C LYS A 125 -27.91 -10.79 -22.83
N GLU A 126 -26.99 -11.16 -21.97
CA GLU A 126 -25.82 -10.31 -21.63
C GLU A 126 -24.51 -11.03 -21.94
N PRO A 127 -23.52 -10.34 -22.50
CA PRO A 127 -22.21 -10.89 -22.76
C PRO A 127 -21.35 -10.92 -21.48
N TYR A 128 -20.59 -12.00 -21.33
CA TYR A 128 -19.54 -12.12 -20.33
C TYR A 128 -18.24 -12.56 -20.98
N ALA A 129 -17.14 -11.90 -20.64
CA ALA A 129 -15.81 -12.32 -21.03
C ALA A 129 -15.49 -13.67 -20.38
N THR A 130 -15.21 -14.68 -21.19
CA THR A 130 -14.91 -16.03 -20.73
C THR A 130 -13.80 -16.66 -21.55
N GLN A 131 -13.16 -17.69 -21.01
CA GLN A 131 -12.25 -18.57 -21.77
C GLN A 131 -13.08 -19.60 -22.52
N ILE A 132 -13.34 -19.38 -23.83
CA ILE A 132 -14.10 -20.28 -24.68
C ILE A 132 -13.17 -21.38 -25.17
N LYS A 133 -13.11 -22.52 -24.47
CA LYS A 133 -12.14 -23.60 -24.70
C LYS A 133 -12.40 -24.46 -25.96
N GLU A 134 -13.63 -24.51 -26.40
CA GLU A 134 -14.11 -25.27 -27.55
C GLU A 134 -13.70 -24.69 -28.91
N ASP A 135 -13.32 -23.42 -28.96
CA ASP A 135 -12.84 -22.71 -30.16
C ASP A 135 -11.42 -22.20 -29.93
N LYS A 136 -10.46 -22.64 -30.72
CA LYS A 136 -9.04 -22.26 -30.56
C LYS A 136 -8.80 -20.76 -30.68
N ARG A 137 -9.46 -20.09 -31.63
CA ARG A 137 -9.30 -18.64 -31.83
C ARG A 137 -9.89 -17.86 -30.67
N LYS A 138 -11.10 -18.20 -30.25
CA LYS A 138 -11.79 -17.58 -29.11
C LYS A 138 -11.06 -17.83 -27.80
N LYS A 139 -10.52 -19.05 -27.63
CA LYS A 139 -9.68 -19.36 -26.46
C LYS A 139 -8.45 -18.47 -26.42
N ALA A 140 -7.73 -18.33 -27.53
CA ALA A 140 -6.53 -17.50 -27.61
C ALA A 140 -6.85 -16.03 -27.36
N ALA A 141 -7.95 -15.51 -27.91
CA ALA A 141 -8.45 -14.17 -27.62
C ALA A 141 -8.77 -13.99 -26.12
N GLY A 142 -9.52 -14.93 -25.54
CA GLY A 142 -9.85 -14.92 -24.12
C GLY A 142 -8.60 -14.99 -23.22
N ASP A 143 -7.60 -15.78 -23.57
CA ASP A 143 -6.33 -15.87 -22.85
C ASP A 143 -5.55 -14.54 -22.96
N TRP A 144 -5.54 -13.90 -24.14
CA TRP A 144 -4.90 -12.59 -24.31
C TRP A 144 -5.59 -11.49 -23.49
N TYR A 145 -6.92 -11.40 -23.52
CA TYR A 145 -7.68 -10.42 -22.73
C TYR A 145 -7.62 -10.68 -21.22
N ARG A 146 -7.35 -11.93 -20.82
CA ARG A 146 -7.17 -12.27 -19.41
C ARG A 146 -5.91 -11.67 -18.81
N VAL A 147 -4.87 -11.47 -19.62
CA VAL A 147 -3.58 -10.91 -19.17
C VAL A 147 -3.38 -9.45 -19.62
N ASN A 148 -4.31 -8.88 -20.37
CA ASN A 148 -4.18 -7.51 -20.90
C ASN A 148 -5.48 -6.70 -20.74
N PRO A 149 -5.39 -5.43 -20.29
CA PRO A 149 -4.21 -4.83 -19.70
C PRO A 149 -3.91 -5.39 -18.30
N HIS A 150 -2.69 -5.23 -17.81
CA HIS A 150 -2.30 -5.61 -16.47
C HIS A 150 -1.54 -4.49 -15.74
N ARG A 151 -1.55 -4.54 -14.41
CA ARG A 151 -0.80 -3.62 -13.56
C ARG A 151 0.69 -3.94 -13.63
N LEU A 152 1.52 -2.89 -13.73
CA LEU A 152 2.96 -3.03 -13.65
C LEU A 152 3.46 -3.07 -12.22
N HIS A 153 4.41 -3.95 -11.97
CA HIS A 153 5.32 -3.83 -10.85
C HIS A 153 6.42 -2.84 -11.23
N LEU A 154 6.43 -1.65 -10.62
CA LEU A 154 7.30 -0.54 -11.01
C LEU A 154 8.77 -0.73 -10.61
N GLY A 155 9.10 -1.79 -9.89
CA GLY A 155 10.45 -2.14 -9.45
C GLY A 155 10.52 -2.38 -7.95
N THR A 156 11.60 -3.01 -7.51
CA THR A 156 11.89 -3.21 -6.08
C THR A 156 12.93 -2.22 -5.58
N LEU A 157 12.73 -1.76 -4.35
CA LEU A 157 13.70 -1.00 -3.56
C LEU A 157 13.96 -1.76 -2.26
N GLY A 158 15.13 -2.36 -2.11
CA GLY A 158 15.50 -3.16 -0.94
C GLY A 158 16.90 -2.86 -0.42
N LEU A 159 17.19 -3.26 0.81
CA LEU A 159 18.56 -3.27 1.32
C LEU A 159 19.37 -4.38 0.65
N SER A 160 20.62 -4.11 0.33
CA SER A 160 21.53 -5.10 -0.24
C SER A 160 22.08 -6.01 0.87
N LEU A 161 21.26 -6.97 1.30
CA LEU A 161 21.54 -7.90 2.40
C LEU A 161 21.85 -9.33 1.92
N GLY A 162 21.89 -9.57 0.60
CA GLY A 162 21.99 -10.91 0.04
C GLY A 162 20.62 -11.55 -0.18
N SER A 163 20.57 -12.89 -0.30
CA SER A 163 19.34 -13.60 -0.70
C SER A 163 18.69 -14.45 0.38
N ASP A 164 19.35 -14.65 1.53
CA ASP A 164 18.88 -15.55 2.58
C ASP A 164 18.30 -14.77 3.79
N PRO A 165 16.98 -14.76 3.97
CA PRO A 165 16.33 -14.10 5.11
C PRO A 165 16.54 -14.83 6.44
N LYS A 166 17.03 -16.07 6.46
CA LYS A 166 17.26 -16.86 7.69
C LYS A 166 18.26 -16.21 8.65
N ASN A 167 19.10 -15.31 8.13
CA ASN A 167 20.06 -14.57 8.94
C ASN A 167 19.49 -13.31 9.59
N ILE A 168 18.21 -13.01 9.34
CA ILE A 168 17.50 -11.92 10.04
C ILE A 168 17.07 -12.41 11.42
N GLN A 169 17.35 -11.59 12.41
CA GLN A 169 17.02 -11.84 13.82
C GLN A 169 16.43 -10.57 14.45
N GLN A 170 15.69 -10.75 15.53
CA GLN A 170 15.13 -9.67 16.33
C GLN A 170 14.34 -8.65 15.48
N VAL A 171 13.52 -9.15 14.58
CA VAL A 171 12.60 -8.29 13.80
C VAL A 171 11.63 -7.60 14.75
N ASN A 172 11.53 -6.30 14.63
CA ASN A 172 10.53 -5.48 15.30
C ASN A 172 10.06 -4.42 14.31
N GLN A 173 8.86 -4.60 13.75
CA GLN A 173 8.31 -3.73 12.71
C GLN A 173 6.93 -3.24 13.14
N ILE A 174 6.74 -1.94 13.12
CA ILE A 174 5.47 -1.29 13.47
C ILE A 174 5.05 -0.38 12.31
N LEU A 175 3.80 -0.50 11.89
CA LEU A 175 3.16 0.52 11.08
C LEU A 175 2.50 1.54 12.02
N ASP A 176 3.12 2.70 12.17
CA ASP A 176 2.55 3.85 12.84
C ASP A 176 1.50 4.49 11.93
N MET A 177 0.24 4.06 12.09
CA MET A 177 -0.87 4.49 11.24
C MET A 177 -1.23 5.97 11.47
N TRP A 178 -0.95 6.50 12.65
CA TRP A 178 -1.21 7.90 12.94
C TRP A 178 -0.31 8.84 12.14
N ASP A 179 0.96 8.48 11.98
CA ASP A 179 1.95 9.27 11.24
C ASP A 179 2.20 8.74 9.81
N GLY A 180 1.62 7.57 9.44
CA GLY A 180 1.77 6.96 8.12
C GLY A 180 3.19 6.45 7.84
N MET A 181 3.84 5.88 8.85
CA MET A 181 5.25 5.46 8.78
C MET A 181 5.45 4.02 9.26
N ILE A 182 6.18 3.22 8.49
CA ILE A 182 6.69 1.93 8.93
C ILE A 182 8.05 2.16 9.59
N LYS A 183 8.19 1.69 10.84
CA LYS A 183 9.43 1.68 11.60
C LYS A 183 9.87 0.25 11.80
N SER A 184 11.04 -0.12 11.29
CA SER A 184 11.60 -1.48 11.36
C SER A 184 12.94 -1.47 12.03
N SER A 185 13.17 -2.42 12.91
CA SER A 185 14.51 -2.73 13.43
C SER A 185 14.77 -4.23 13.38
N PHE A 186 15.99 -4.61 13.08
CA PHE A 186 16.40 -6.01 12.96
C PHE A 186 17.92 -6.15 13.05
N ILE A 187 18.38 -7.38 13.22
CA ILE A 187 19.80 -7.74 13.14
C ILE A 187 19.99 -8.63 11.91
N TYR A 188 21.01 -8.34 11.10
CA TYR A 188 21.42 -9.18 9.97
C TYR A 188 22.93 -9.41 10.03
N HIS A 189 23.35 -10.68 10.12
CA HIS A 189 24.75 -11.07 10.33
C HIS A 189 25.43 -10.31 11.48
N GLY A 190 24.75 -10.19 12.64
CA GLY A 190 25.25 -9.49 13.82
C GLY A 190 25.25 -7.96 13.73
N ARG A 191 24.77 -7.39 12.62
CA ARG A 191 24.70 -5.96 12.40
C ARG A 191 23.26 -5.45 12.57
N ALA A 192 23.08 -4.48 13.46
CA ALA A 192 21.78 -3.86 13.69
C ALA A 192 21.44 -2.83 12.62
N TYR A 193 20.16 -2.81 12.24
CA TYR A 193 19.55 -1.87 11.30
C TYR A 193 18.32 -1.23 11.93
N GLN A 194 18.12 0.04 11.63
CA GLN A 194 16.88 0.78 11.84
C GLN A 194 16.45 1.38 10.51
N VAL A 195 15.19 1.19 10.15
CA VAL A 195 14.64 1.62 8.87
C VAL A 195 13.30 2.29 9.12
N GLU A 196 13.16 3.51 8.63
CA GLU A 196 11.89 4.23 8.57
C GLU A 196 11.48 4.34 7.10
N THR A 197 10.23 4.03 6.79
CA THR A 197 9.70 4.08 5.41
C THR A 197 8.32 4.69 5.41
N THR A 198 8.11 5.67 4.54
CA THR A 198 6.83 6.38 4.39
C THR A 198 6.59 6.72 2.92
N CYS A 199 5.35 7.10 2.59
CA CYS A 199 4.93 7.49 1.25
C CYS A 199 4.45 8.96 1.27
N HIS A 200 4.81 9.72 0.23
CA HIS A 200 4.28 11.07 0.03
C HIS A 200 2.75 11.00 -0.24
N PRO A 201 1.93 11.89 0.35
CA PRO A 201 0.47 11.80 0.23
C PRO A 201 -0.08 12.12 -1.17
N GLU A 202 0.68 12.80 -2.02
CA GLU A 202 0.23 13.28 -3.34
C GLU A 202 1.14 12.85 -4.50
N LEU A 203 2.38 12.41 -4.21
CA LEU A 203 3.34 11.94 -5.21
C LEU A 203 3.55 10.43 -5.06
N ASP A 204 3.81 9.76 -6.16
CA ASP A 204 4.20 8.34 -6.16
C ASP A 204 5.65 8.19 -5.70
N MET A 205 5.89 8.59 -4.47
CA MET A 205 7.22 8.73 -3.89
C MET A 205 7.31 8.04 -2.54
N ILE A 206 8.28 7.13 -2.44
CA ILE A 206 8.71 6.53 -1.17
C ILE A 206 9.88 7.33 -0.61
N ALA A 207 9.86 7.57 0.69
CA ALA A 207 11.01 8.07 1.43
C ALA A 207 11.44 7.04 2.48
N THR A 208 12.72 6.78 2.56
CA THR A 208 13.29 5.88 3.56
C THR A 208 14.53 6.47 4.23
N HIS A 209 14.67 6.22 5.52
CA HIS A 209 15.84 6.53 6.33
C HIS A 209 16.40 5.26 6.92
N VAL A 210 17.64 4.95 6.63
CA VAL A 210 18.33 3.75 7.13
C VAL A 210 19.51 4.14 7.99
N GLN A 211 19.55 3.55 9.17
CA GLN A 211 20.68 3.64 10.08
C GLN A 211 21.23 2.25 10.39
N SER A 212 22.57 2.14 10.50
CA SER A 212 23.23 0.88 10.79
C SER A 212 24.66 1.12 11.30
N LYS A 213 25.32 0.08 11.75
CA LYS A 213 26.75 0.16 12.09
C LYS A 213 27.62 -0.15 10.86
N GLY A 214 27.85 0.83 9.98
CA GLY A 214 28.71 0.72 8.78
C GLY A 214 28.01 1.04 7.46
N SER A 215 28.57 0.64 6.33
CA SER A 215 28.08 0.98 5.00
C SER A 215 26.67 0.50 4.73
N ILE A 216 25.88 1.32 4.01
CA ILE A 216 24.52 1.01 3.60
C ILE A 216 24.50 0.91 2.07
N ALA A 217 23.77 -0.07 1.55
CA ALA A 217 23.52 -0.17 0.11
C ALA A 217 22.06 -0.54 -0.15
N PHE A 218 21.47 0.08 -1.18
CA PHE A 218 20.15 -0.26 -1.69
C PHE A 218 20.28 -0.96 -3.04
N ASP A 219 19.53 -2.04 -3.20
CA ASP A 219 19.32 -2.70 -4.47
C ASP A 219 18.02 -2.17 -5.12
N ILE A 220 18.12 -1.72 -6.36
CA ILE A 220 17.00 -1.26 -7.17
C ILE A 220 16.92 -2.19 -8.39
N ARG A 221 15.85 -2.96 -8.49
CA ARG A 221 15.70 -4.00 -9.51
C ARG A 221 14.37 -3.88 -10.22
N PHE A 222 14.39 -4.26 -11.49
CA PHE A 222 13.20 -4.22 -12.33
C PHE A 222 13.03 -5.56 -13.04
N ALA A 223 11.78 -6.01 -13.13
CA ALA A 223 11.40 -7.25 -13.80
C ALA A 223 10.58 -6.98 -15.06
N TYR A 224 10.43 -8.00 -15.90
CA TYR A 224 9.48 -8.00 -17.00
C TYR A 224 8.10 -8.48 -16.51
N PRO A 225 6.99 -7.85 -16.93
CA PRO A 225 5.66 -8.28 -16.50
C PRO A 225 5.29 -9.63 -17.14
N THR A 226 4.46 -10.40 -16.45
CA THR A 226 3.88 -11.65 -16.98
C THR A 226 2.41 -11.50 -17.39
N GLY A 227 1.74 -10.45 -16.87
CA GLY A 227 0.29 -10.32 -16.95
C GLY A 227 -0.45 -11.29 -16.02
N GLY A 228 0.26 -12.05 -15.19
CA GLY A 228 -0.31 -12.97 -14.22
C GLY A 228 -1.10 -12.25 -13.13
N HIS A 229 -2.26 -12.77 -12.76
CA HIS A 229 -3.13 -12.24 -11.70
C HIS A 229 -3.39 -13.27 -10.59
N CYS A 230 -2.95 -14.52 -10.80
CA CYS A 230 -3.05 -15.60 -9.82
C CYS A 230 -1.67 -16.13 -9.40
N ASP A 231 -0.62 -15.77 -10.15
CA ASP A 231 0.76 -16.25 -9.99
C ASP A 231 1.71 -15.06 -9.95
N ASP A 232 3.00 -15.29 -10.17
CA ASP A 232 4.01 -14.25 -10.21
C ASP A 232 3.69 -13.20 -11.28
N ALA A 233 3.42 -11.98 -10.87
CA ALA A 233 3.15 -10.85 -11.77
C ALA A 233 4.39 -10.41 -12.55
N CYS A 234 5.58 -10.89 -12.19
CA CYS A 234 6.89 -10.53 -12.73
C CYS A 234 7.75 -11.74 -13.06
N ASP A 235 8.52 -11.64 -14.15
CA ASP A 235 9.57 -12.60 -14.49
C ASP A 235 10.95 -11.91 -14.42
N TRP A 236 11.75 -12.28 -13.44
CA TRP A 236 13.07 -11.74 -13.17
C TRP A 236 14.16 -12.30 -14.09
N ASN A 237 13.84 -13.28 -14.94
CA ASN A 237 14.78 -13.92 -15.85
C ASN A 237 14.68 -13.38 -17.29
N LYS A 238 13.75 -12.47 -17.57
CA LYS A 238 13.51 -11.89 -18.88
C LYS A 238 14.17 -10.52 -19.08
N ASP A 239 15.35 -10.32 -18.55
CA ASP A 239 16.13 -9.07 -18.65
C ASP A 239 16.37 -8.60 -20.09
N HIS A 240 16.28 -9.49 -21.07
CA HIS A 240 16.48 -9.18 -22.49
C HIS A 240 15.28 -8.51 -23.15
N LEU A 241 14.07 -8.60 -22.56
CA LEU A 241 12.83 -8.04 -23.14
C LEU A 241 12.54 -6.60 -22.70
N HIS A 242 13.30 -6.07 -21.76
CA HIS A 242 13.11 -4.71 -21.25
C HIS A 242 14.44 -4.04 -20.93
N SER A 243 14.42 -2.74 -20.70
CA SER A 243 15.64 -2.00 -20.40
C SER A 243 15.44 -0.96 -19.31
N THR A 244 16.53 -0.72 -18.57
CA THR A 244 16.66 0.39 -17.63
C THR A 244 17.92 1.18 -18.00
N MET A 245 17.77 2.46 -18.31
CA MET A 245 18.87 3.35 -18.66
C MET A 245 19.04 4.42 -17.58
N LEU A 246 20.29 4.69 -17.20
CA LEU A 246 20.64 5.87 -16.42
C LEU A 246 20.61 7.10 -17.36
N VAL A 247 19.64 7.98 -17.15
CA VAL A 247 19.44 9.20 -17.95
C VAL A 247 20.36 10.32 -17.47
N SER A 248 20.42 10.51 -16.15
CA SER A 248 21.28 11.50 -15.51
C SER A 248 21.70 11.03 -14.13
N GLN A 249 22.84 11.49 -13.68
CA GLN A 249 23.32 11.31 -12.32
C GLN A 249 24.11 12.52 -11.87
N ASP A 250 23.73 13.07 -10.74
CA ASP A 250 24.43 14.13 -10.05
C ASP A 250 25.04 13.61 -8.73
N LYS A 251 25.57 14.53 -7.92
CA LYS A 251 26.18 14.20 -6.63
C LYS A 251 25.21 13.44 -5.70
N ASN A 252 23.92 13.84 -5.69
CA ASN A 252 22.91 13.37 -4.74
C ASN A 252 21.60 12.93 -5.43
N SER A 253 21.60 12.75 -6.74
CA SER A 253 20.42 12.33 -7.49
C SER A 253 20.77 11.45 -8.68
N ALA A 254 19.80 10.69 -9.15
CA ALA A 254 19.86 9.94 -10.40
C ALA A 254 18.47 9.75 -10.98
N VAL A 255 18.39 9.70 -12.29
CA VAL A 255 17.16 9.42 -13.03
C VAL A 255 17.38 8.17 -13.87
N LEU A 256 16.54 7.17 -13.65
CA LEU A 256 16.46 5.95 -14.44
C LEU A 256 15.24 6.01 -15.35
N LYS A 257 15.42 5.70 -16.63
CA LYS A 257 14.35 5.51 -17.61
C LYS A 257 14.09 4.02 -17.75
N ARG A 258 12.86 3.62 -17.54
CA ARG A 258 12.37 2.26 -17.78
C ARG A 258 11.66 2.19 -19.13
N THR A 259 11.93 1.13 -19.89
CA THR A 259 11.22 0.85 -21.14
C THR A 259 10.83 -0.63 -21.17
N ILE A 260 9.53 -0.88 -21.33
CA ILE A 260 8.91 -2.20 -21.44
C ILE A 260 7.97 -2.13 -22.64
N ASP A 261 8.33 -2.74 -23.74
CA ASP A 261 7.65 -2.59 -25.02
C ASP A 261 7.41 -1.09 -25.35
N GLU A 262 6.18 -0.63 -25.47
CA GLU A 262 5.84 0.78 -25.70
C GLU A 262 5.69 1.60 -24.41
N THR A 263 5.67 0.94 -23.25
CA THR A 263 5.51 1.61 -21.96
C THR A 263 6.83 2.19 -21.47
N VAL A 264 6.82 3.47 -21.14
CA VAL A 264 7.98 4.20 -20.60
C VAL A 264 7.59 4.89 -19.31
N TYR A 265 8.46 4.79 -18.31
CA TYR A 265 8.35 5.57 -17.08
C TYR A 265 9.73 5.87 -16.50
N PHE A 266 9.77 6.73 -15.50
CA PHE A 266 11.01 7.18 -14.87
C PHE A 266 11.00 6.85 -13.38
N VAL A 267 12.21 6.57 -12.87
CA VAL A 267 12.46 6.38 -11.44
C VAL A 267 13.52 7.39 -11.03
N MET A 268 13.12 8.33 -10.19
CA MET A 268 13.96 9.43 -9.73
C MET A 268 14.41 9.16 -8.30
N LEU A 269 15.71 8.99 -8.14
CA LEU A 269 16.36 8.72 -6.86
C LEU A 269 17.02 10.01 -6.36
N ARG A 270 16.80 10.35 -5.07
CA ARG A 270 17.50 11.46 -4.42
C ARG A 270 17.91 11.02 -3.02
N TRP A 271 19.16 11.29 -2.66
CA TRP A 271 19.70 10.86 -1.37
C TRP A 271 20.41 12.00 -0.65
N GLN A 272 20.42 11.89 0.68
CA GLN A 272 21.15 12.78 1.56
C GLN A 272 22.36 12.03 2.14
N GLY A 273 23.53 12.60 2.02
CA GLY A 273 24.79 11.97 2.38
C GLY A 273 25.66 11.61 1.17
N THR A 274 26.74 10.89 1.40
CA THR A 274 27.67 10.47 0.35
C THR A 274 27.34 9.06 -0.12
N ALA A 275 26.77 8.96 -1.30
CA ALA A 275 26.48 7.68 -1.95
C ALA A 275 26.74 7.75 -3.45
N LYS A 276 26.86 6.60 -4.11
CA LYS A 276 27.07 6.48 -5.55
C LYS A 276 26.18 5.38 -6.11
N LEU A 277 25.40 5.72 -7.14
CA LEU A 277 24.62 4.74 -7.90
C LEU A 277 25.57 4.04 -8.89
N LYS A 278 25.46 2.71 -8.97
CA LYS A 278 26.20 1.88 -9.92
C LYS A 278 25.27 0.88 -10.57
N GLN A 279 25.38 0.72 -11.87
CA GLN A 279 24.74 -0.39 -12.56
C GLN A 279 25.44 -1.70 -12.21
N LYS A 280 24.70 -2.73 -11.84
CA LYS A 280 25.17 -4.06 -11.45
C LYS A 280 24.72 -5.15 -12.43
N GLY A 281 23.68 -4.88 -13.18
CA GLY A 281 23.13 -5.75 -14.21
C GLY A 281 22.29 -4.94 -15.19
N LYS A 282 21.70 -5.57 -16.19
CA LYS A 282 20.93 -4.90 -17.24
C LYS A 282 19.78 -4.05 -16.67
N ASN A 283 19.05 -4.61 -15.70
CA ASN A 283 17.91 -3.96 -15.02
C ASN A 283 18.11 -3.91 -13.50
N PHE A 284 19.36 -3.83 -13.08
CA PHE A 284 19.75 -3.82 -11.68
C PHE A 284 20.75 -2.71 -11.39
N TYR A 285 20.41 -1.84 -10.46
CA TYR A 285 21.25 -0.76 -9.94
C TYR A 285 21.43 -0.91 -8.43
N GLN A 286 22.54 -0.40 -7.94
CA GLN A 286 22.84 -0.39 -6.51
C GLN A 286 23.33 0.99 -6.10
N LEU A 287 22.63 1.59 -5.13
CA LEU A 287 23.09 2.82 -4.48
C LEU A 287 23.93 2.44 -3.27
N GLN A 288 25.22 2.77 -3.30
CA GLN A 288 26.21 2.40 -2.28
C GLN A 288 26.67 3.62 -1.49
N SER A 289 26.60 3.55 -0.17
CA SER A 289 27.13 4.54 0.76
C SER A 289 28.13 3.91 1.72
N LYS A 290 29.17 4.65 2.07
CA LYS A 290 30.07 4.28 3.19
C LYS A 290 29.56 4.79 4.52
N SER A 291 28.50 5.61 4.52
CA SER A 291 27.87 6.14 5.73
C SER A 291 27.08 5.07 6.47
N ALA A 292 27.00 5.21 7.77
CA ALA A 292 26.12 4.45 8.66
C ALA A 292 24.68 5.04 8.72
N ASP A 293 24.46 6.15 8.05
CA ASP A 293 23.17 6.87 7.97
C ASP A 293 22.94 7.32 6.51
N LEU A 294 21.80 6.92 5.96
CA LEU A 294 21.44 7.25 4.58
C LEU A 294 19.94 7.46 4.46
N LYS A 295 19.57 8.62 3.90
CA LYS A 295 18.19 8.96 3.55
C LYS A 295 18.03 8.93 2.04
N LEU A 296 16.95 8.37 1.57
CA LEU A 296 16.64 8.21 0.15
C LEU A 296 15.18 8.51 -0.10
N THR A 297 14.89 9.25 -1.17
CA THR A 297 13.58 9.31 -1.80
C THR A 297 13.63 8.64 -3.16
N CYS A 298 12.56 7.92 -3.51
CA CYS A 298 12.40 7.20 -4.77
C CYS A 298 11.00 7.52 -5.32
N GLU A 299 10.95 8.28 -6.41
CA GLU A 299 9.72 8.70 -7.07
C GLU A 299 9.56 7.94 -8.39
N TYR A 300 8.33 7.53 -8.69
CA TYR A 300 7.94 6.85 -9.92
C TYR A 300 6.97 7.76 -10.69
N ALA A 301 7.21 8.00 -11.98
CA ALA A 301 6.34 8.86 -12.77
C ALA A 301 6.46 8.58 -14.27
N GLU A 302 5.42 8.90 -15.03
CA GLU A 302 5.43 8.82 -16.51
C GLU A 302 6.34 9.87 -17.15
N GLN A 303 6.66 10.93 -16.42
CA GLN A 303 7.56 12.02 -16.87
C GLN A 303 8.55 12.37 -15.76
N ILE A 304 9.68 12.96 -16.16
CA ILE A 304 10.67 13.43 -15.20
C ILE A 304 10.09 14.63 -14.45
N SER A 305 9.95 14.47 -13.12
CA SER A 305 9.53 15.54 -12.23
C SER A 305 10.70 16.45 -11.86
N SER A 306 10.44 17.75 -11.82
CA SER A 306 11.35 18.72 -11.23
C SER A 306 11.27 18.80 -9.69
N GLU A 307 10.28 18.16 -9.10
CA GLU A 307 10.07 18.08 -7.65
C GLU A 307 11.28 17.41 -6.97
N SER A 308 11.78 18.05 -5.94
CA SER A 308 12.89 17.52 -5.14
C SER A 308 12.48 17.56 -3.67
N LYS A 309 12.13 16.38 -3.13
CA LYS A 309 11.75 16.24 -1.72
C LYS A 309 12.81 15.47 -0.97
N THR A 310 13.12 15.92 0.22
CA THR A 310 13.96 15.20 1.20
C THR A 310 13.11 14.19 1.98
N PHE A 311 13.76 13.25 2.66
CA PHE A 311 13.06 12.33 3.58
C PHE A 311 12.20 13.09 4.60
N ALA A 312 12.72 14.15 5.20
CA ALA A 312 12.00 14.92 6.22
C ALA A 312 10.73 15.57 5.64
N GLU A 313 10.82 16.19 4.47
CA GLU A 313 9.65 16.81 3.81
C GLU A 313 8.57 15.80 3.49
N VAL A 314 8.93 14.60 3.03
CA VAL A 314 7.97 13.51 2.76
C VAL A 314 7.35 13.00 4.06
N ALA A 315 8.16 12.78 5.10
CA ALA A 315 7.69 12.32 6.41
C ALA A 315 6.73 13.33 7.06
N ASP A 316 7.05 14.62 7.00
CA ASP A 316 6.19 15.68 7.53
C ASP A 316 4.88 15.79 6.75
N ALA A 317 4.93 15.68 5.40
CA ALA A 317 3.73 15.67 4.56
C ALA A 317 2.82 14.47 4.86
N ALA A 318 3.40 13.27 4.98
CA ALA A 318 2.68 12.05 5.34
C ALA A 318 2.01 12.19 6.71
N LYS A 319 2.76 12.66 7.71
CA LYS A 319 2.26 12.91 9.06
C LYS A 319 1.06 13.87 9.08
N VAL A 320 1.17 15.01 8.39
CA VAL A 320 0.08 16.00 8.30
C VAL A 320 -1.16 15.38 7.64
N TYR A 321 -0.96 14.62 6.55
CA TYR A 321 -2.04 13.96 5.84
C TYR A 321 -2.75 12.93 6.71
N TRP A 322 -2.02 11.98 7.30
CA TRP A 322 -2.59 10.89 8.09
C TRP A 322 -3.21 11.36 9.38
N ASN A 323 -2.63 12.34 10.06
CA ASN A 323 -3.24 12.97 11.23
C ASN A 323 -4.59 13.60 10.86
N ARG A 324 -4.66 14.31 9.73
CA ARG A 324 -5.91 14.90 9.24
C ARG A 324 -6.93 13.82 8.82
N TYR A 325 -6.48 12.73 8.23
CA TYR A 325 -7.32 11.59 7.85
C TYR A 325 -8.00 10.99 9.08
N TRP A 326 -7.23 10.64 10.11
CA TRP A 326 -7.74 10.03 11.34
C TRP A 326 -8.60 10.97 12.19
N GLN A 327 -8.46 12.27 12.05
CA GLN A 327 -9.32 13.25 12.71
C GLN A 327 -10.70 13.38 12.08
N LYS A 328 -10.93 12.81 10.89
CA LYS A 328 -12.19 12.85 10.15
C LYS A 328 -12.90 11.49 10.16
N GLY A 329 -14.16 11.50 9.73
CA GLY A 329 -14.92 10.26 9.59
C GLY A 329 -15.40 9.69 10.92
N ALA A 330 -15.97 8.48 10.85
CA ALA A 330 -16.43 7.74 12.02
C ALA A 330 -15.25 7.08 12.74
N MET A 331 -15.40 6.90 14.07
CA MET A 331 -14.46 6.18 14.93
C MET A 331 -15.23 5.43 15.97
N VAL A 332 -14.77 4.23 16.33
CA VAL A 332 -15.25 3.46 17.48
C VAL A 332 -14.17 3.39 18.54
N ASP A 333 -14.55 3.43 19.80
CA ASP A 333 -13.66 3.24 20.93
C ASP A 333 -14.27 2.20 21.88
N PHE A 334 -13.68 1.02 21.91
CA PHE A 334 -14.11 -0.07 22.79
C PHE A 334 -13.14 -0.29 23.96
N GLY A 335 -12.23 0.65 24.22
CA GLY A 335 -11.22 0.54 25.27
C GLY A 335 -11.79 0.33 26.68
N GLN A 336 -13.02 0.77 26.93
CA GLN A 336 -13.73 0.57 28.21
C GLN A 336 -14.68 -0.64 28.18
N CYS A 337 -14.83 -1.33 27.05
CA CYS A 337 -15.74 -2.47 26.93
C CYS A 337 -15.15 -3.71 27.61
N LYS A 338 -15.97 -4.38 28.44
CA LYS A 338 -15.56 -5.59 29.16
C LYS A 338 -15.73 -6.89 28.36
N ASP A 339 -16.35 -6.83 27.18
CA ASP A 339 -16.47 -7.99 26.30
C ASP A 339 -15.08 -8.34 25.72
N PRO A 340 -14.60 -9.59 25.87
CA PRO A 340 -13.26 -9.98 25.40
C PRO A 340 -13.08 -9.87 23.87
N ARG A 341 -14.17 -9.79 23.11
CA ARG A 341 -14.15 -9.63 21.65
C ARG A 341 -14.02 -8.16 21.20
N ALA A 342 -14.24 -7.22 22.11
CA ALA A 342 -14.34 -5.80 21.80
C ALA A 342 -13.03 -5.24 21.18
N GLN A 343 -11.90 -5.61 21.74
CA GLN A 343 -10.59 -5.18 21.26
C GLN A 343 -10.33 -5.65 19.81
N GLU A 344 -10.61 -6.93 19.52
CA GLU A 344 -10.42 -7.46 18.15
C GLU A 344 -11.42 -6.83 17.17
N MET A 345 -12.65 -6.55 17.60
CA MET A 345 -13.62 -5.85 16.75
C MET A 345 -13.17 -4.42 16.45
N GLU A 346 -12.69 -3.68 17.45
CA GLU A 346 -12.12 -2.35 17.24
C GLU A 346 -10.94 -2.38 16.28
N ARG A 347 -10.01 -3.32 16.48
CA ARG A 347 -8.86 -3.49 15.61
C ARG A 347 -9.29 -3.71 14.15
N ARG A 348 -10.29 -4.57 13.90
CA ARG A 348 -10.80 -4.80 12.54
C ARG A 348 -11.45 -3.56 11.95
N VAL A 349 -12.21 -2.80 12.73
CA VAL A 349 -12.80 -1.54 12.25
C VAL A 349 -11.71 -0.54 11.90
N VAL A 350 -10.72 -0.33 12.76
CA VAL A 350 -9.62 0.60 12.51
C VAL A 350 -8.80 0.19 11.30
N LEU A 351 -8.44 -1.10 11.17
CA LEU A 351 -7.64 -1.60 10.04
C LEU A 351 -8.42 -1.65 8.71
N SER A 352 -9.74 -1.51 8.73
CA SER A 352 -10.56 -1.47 7.52
C SER A 352 -10.77 -0.07 6.96
N GLN A 353 -10.35 0.96 7.67
CA GLN A 353 -10.39 2.36 7.25
C GLN A 353 -9.18 2.74 6.42
#